data_7b0c06e2fd5baaa981fc55b214ee608a
#
_entry.id   7b0c06e2fd5baaa981fc55b214ee608a
#
_cell.length_a   1.000
_cell.length_b   1.000
_cell.length_c   1.000
_cell.angle_alpha   90.00
_cell.angle_beta   90.00
_cell.angle_gamma   90.00
#
_symmetry.space_group_name_H-M   'P 1'
#
loop_
_entity.id
_entity.type
_entity.pdbx_description
1 polymer ?
#
loop_
_entity_poly.entity_id
_entity_poly.type
_entity_poly.pdbx_seq_one_letter_code
_entity_poly.pdbx_strand_id
1 'polypeptide(L)'
;IGLTSIRFALDEKFEFAIIAIIFAALIDGLDGRIARLIKGTSKVGKELDSLTDMISFGVAPAFIMYFLFFVTLGRFGWLLCLIYVICVALRLARFNIHSNQEPSWKDNFFEGVPSPAGAILVLTPLILSLSGFDLIPINFDIIVPTFFIITSFLLISKFPTYSFKKIVIPRRTTIFLLFGIVLFFGLLLIYTFNIISISIAVYILLIPVSFLHFQKIKKQHQNDKIQDEDDLEDVL
;
A
#
# COMPACT_ATOMS: atom_id res chain seq x y z
N ILE A 1 4.44 -12.34 12.40
CA ILE A 1 5.48 -11.61 11.65
C ILE A 1 5.50 -10.15 12.05
N GLY A 2 4.35 -9.41 12.01
CA GLY A 2 4.29 -8.00 12.41
C GLY A 2 4.84 -7.73 13.82
N LEU A 3 4.45 -8.51 14.82
CA LEU A 3 5.00 -8.41 16.18
C LEU A 3 6.51 -8.75 16.24
N THR A 4 6.97 -9.68 15.39
CA THR A 4 8.41 -10.03 15.32
C THR A 4 9.23 -8.86 14.77
N SER A 5 8.65 -8.06 13.83
CA SER A 5 9.34 -6.87 13.32
C SER A 5 9.52 -5.79 14.40
N ILE A 6 8.54 -5.62 15.29
CA ILE A 6 8.68 -4.73 16.46
C ILE A 6 9.83 -5.20 17.37
N ARG A 7 9.92 -6.49 17.60
CA ARG A 7 11.02 -7.04 18.40
C ARG A 7 12.38 -6.78 17.76
N PHE A 8 12.51 -6.97 16.45
CA PHE A 8 13.75 -6.64 15.74
C PHE A 8 14.09 -5.14 15.86
N ALA A 9 13.10 -4.26 15.83
CA ALA A 9 13.33 -2.83 16.04
C ALA A 9 13.79 -2.50 17.46
N LEU A 10 13.24 -3.18 18.48
CA LEU A 10 13.71 -3.05 19.87
C LEU A 10 15.14 -3.55 20.08
N ASP A 11 15.54 -4.57 19.31
CA ASP A 11 16.91 -5.11 19.30
C ASP A 11 17.85 -4.28 18.40
N GLU A 12 17.42 -3.09 17.90
CA GLU A 12 18.13 -2.19 16.98
C GLU A 12 18.47 -2.83 15.61
N LYS A 13 17.82 -3.94 15.28
CA LYS A 13 18.00 -4.67 14.00
C LYS A 13 16.99 -4.20 12.96
N PHE A 14 17.09 -2.93 12.53
CA PHE A 14 16.11 -2.30 11.66
C PHE A 14 16.01 -2.95 10.27
N GLU A 15 17.11 -3.48 9.73
CA GLU A 15 17.10 -4.22 8.47
C GLU A 15 16.15 -5.44 8.54
N PHE A 16 16.26 -6.25 9.58
CA PHE A 16 15.39 -7.40 9.79
C PHE A 16 13.95 -6.99 10.09
N ALA A 17 13.76 -5.86 10.75
CA ALA A 17 12.41 -5.32 10.99
C ALA A 17 11.70 -4.98 9.68
N ILE A 18 12.38 -4.30 8.73
CA ILE A 18 11.84 -3.97 7.40
C ILE A 18 11.58 -5.25 6.59
N ILE A 19 12.54 -6.18 6.55
CA ILE A 19 12.39 -7.45 5.84
C ILE A 19 11.18 -8.22 6.37
N ALA A 20 10.95 -8.23 7.67
CA ALA A 20 9.79 -8.87 8.27
C ALA A 20 8.46 -8.21 7.82
N ILE A 21 8.38 -6.88 7.72
CA ILE A 21 7.20 -6.18 7.20
C ILE A 21 6.95 -6.51 5.73
N ILE A 22 8.00 -6.53 4.90
CA ILE A 22 7.89 -6.90 3.48
C ILE A 22 7.41 -8.34 3.34
N PHE A 23 7.95 -9.23 4.15
CA PHE A 23 7.54 -10.64 4.16
C PHE A 23 6.08 -10.81 4.63
N ALA A 24 5.64 -10.00 5.61
CA ALA A 24 4.23 -9.94 6.01
C ALA A 24 3.33 -9.50 4.84
N ALA A 25 3.74 -8.48 4.08
CA ALA A 25 2.99 -8.00 2.91
C ALA A 25 2.92 -9.04 1.78
N LEU A 26 3.98 -9.83 1.58
CA LEU A 26 3.98 -10.92 0.59
C LEU A 26 3.01 -12.04 1.00
N ILE A 27 3.01 -12.43 2.27
CA ILE A 27 2.09 -13.47 2.78
C ILE A 27 0.65 -13.01 2.68
N ASP A 28 0.34 -11.78 3.12
CA ASP A 28 -0.99 -11.17 3.00
C ASP A 28 -1.50 -11.16 1.55
N GLY A 29 -0.65 -10.79 0.60
CA GLY A 29 -1.00 -10.85 -0.81
C GLY A 29 -1.25 -12.26 -1.34
N LEU A 30 -0.63 -13.29 -0.76
CA LEU A 30 -0.81 -14.69 -1.13
C LEU A 30 -2.07 -15.30 -0.50
N ASP A 31 -2.27 -15.11 0.81
CA ASP A 31 -3.42 -15.69 1.52
C ASP A 31 -4.76 -15.11 1.04
N GLY A 32 -4.82 -13.81 0.75
CA GLY A 32 -5.96 -13.18 0.11
C GLY A 32 -6.26 -13.72 -1.30
N ARG A 33 -5.26 -14.18 -2.06
CA ARG A 33 -5.46 -14.86 -3.35
C ARG A 33 -5.92 -16.30 -3.17
N ILE A 34 -5.33 -17.04 -2.25
CA ILE A 34 -5.69 -18.43 -1.93
C ILE A 34 -7.12 -18.50 -1.42
N ALA A 35 -7.51 -17.64 -0.47
CA ALA A 35 -8.86 -17.59 0.08
C ALA A 35 -9.92 -17.39 -1.01
N ARG A 36 -9.64 -16.54 -2.01
CA ARG A 36 -10.54 -16.35 -3.18
C ARG A 36 -10.60 -17.56 -4.09
N LEU A 37 -9.49 -18.28 -4.31
CA LEU A 37 -9.44 -19.48 -5.16
C LEU A 37 -10.24 -20.64 -4.57
N ILE A 38 -10.16 -20.85 -3.26
CA ILE A 38 -10.89 -21.96 -2.58
C ILE A 38 -12.31 -21.56 -2.19
N LYS A 39 -12.78 -20.33 -2.51
CA LYS A 39 -14.09 -19.79 -2.11
C LYS A 39 -14.37 -19.94 -0.60
N GLY A 40 -13.32 -19.97 0.20
CA GLY A 40 -13.33 -20.28 1.64
C GLY A 40 -13.33 -19.03 2.54
N THR A 41 -13.96 -17.93 2.12
CA THR A 41 -14.01 -16.71 2.94
C THR A 41 -15.10 -16.81 4.00
N SER A 42 -14.70 -17.00 5.26
CA SER A 42 -15.61 -16.86 6.40
C SER A 42 -15.63 -15.40 6.88
N LYS A 43 -16.75 -14.98 7.52
CA LYS A 43 -16.83 -13.63 8.13
C LYS A 43 -15.74 -13.44 9.19
N VAL A 44 -15.49 -14.46 10.02
CA VAL A 44 -14.45 -14.45 11.04
C VAL A 44 -13.05 -14.34 10.43
N GLY A 45 -12.79 -15.06 9.33
CA GLY A 45 -11.51 -14.99 8.61
C GLY A 45 -11.21 -13.57 8.10
N LYS A 46 -12.23 -12.89 7.55
CA LYS A 46 -12.10 -11.52 7.06
C LYS A 46 -11.78 -10.50 8.18
N GLU A 47 -12.43 -10.65 9.34
CA GLU A 47 -12.15 -9.78 10.49
C GLU A 47 -10.75 -10.05 11.06
N LEU A 48 -10.36 -11.33 11.13
CA LEU A 48 -9.02 -11.72 11.59
C LEU A 48 -7.92 -11.19 10.67
N ASP A 49 -8.12 -11.24 9.37
CA ASP A 49 -7.26 -10.65 8.34
C ASP A 49 -7.05 -9.15 8.59
N SER A 50 -8.14 -8.40 8.78
CA SER A 50 -8.07 -6.97 9.08
C SER A 50 -7.33 -6.66 10.39
N LEU A 51 -7.50 -7.48 11.42
CA LEU A 51 -6.77 -7.33 12.69
C LEU A 51 -5.27 -7.62 12.51
N THR A 52 -4.94 -8.63 11.72
CA THR A 52 -3.54 -8.99 11.40
C THR A 52 -2.88 -7.88 10.59
N ASP A 53 -3.59 -7.32 9.61
CA ASP A 53 -3.16 -6.17 8.82
C ASP A 53 -2.91 -4.94 9.68
N MET A 54 -3.82 -4.67 10.60
CA MET A 54 -3.69 -3.56 11.55
C MET A 54 -2.39 -3.63 12.35
N ILE A 55 -2.03 -4.82 12.82
CA ILE A 55 -0.80 -5.04 13.57
C ILE A 55 0.42 -4.94 12.65
N SER A 56 0.39 -5.61 11.50
CA SER A 56 1.55 -5.75 10.62
C SER A 56 1.86 -4.48 9.84
N PHE A 57 0.83 -3.73 9.41
CA PHE A 57 0.98 -2.56 8.55
C PHE A 57 0.60 -1.24 9.21
N GLY A 58 -0.05 -1.28 10.38
CA GLY A 58 -0.35 -0.11 11.18
C GLY A 58 0.62 0.04 12.36
N VAL A 59 0.52 -0.87 13.31
CA VAL A 59 1.24 -0.78 14.58
C VAL A 59 2.74 -0.97 14.39
N ALA A 60 3.16 -2.02 13.70
CA ALA A 60 4.57 -2.37 13.58
C ALA A 60 5.42 -1.29 12.87
N PRO A 61 5.04 -0.74 11.70
CA PRO A 61 5.78 0.36 11.08
C PRO A 61 5.82 1.62 11.94
N ALA A 62 4.72 1.94 12.65
CA ALA A 62 4.67 3.07 13.57
C ALA A 62 5.69 2.94 14.70
N PHE A 63 5.80 1.75 15.31
CA PHE A 63 6.78 1.47 16.37
C PHE A 63 8.22 1.49 15.85
N ILE A 64 8.49 0.93 14.67
CA ILE A 64 9.82 0.98 14.04
C ILE A 64 10.26 2.44 13.87
N MET A 65 9.39 3.29 13.30
CA MET A 65 9.69 4.71 13.08
C MET A 65 9.79 5.49 14.39
N TYR A 66 8.98 5.12 15.40
CA TYR A 66 9.05 5.73 16.72
C TYR A 66 10.41 5.50 17.36
N PHE A 67 10.88 4.25 17.45
CA PHE A 67 12.14 3.93 18.10
C PHE A 67 13.35 4.53 17.38
N LEU A 68 13.28 4.64 16.05
CA LEU A 68 14.42 5.15 15.28
C LEU A 68 14.47 6.68 15.21
N PHE A 69 13.34 7.33 14.92
CA PHE A 69 13.33 8.77 14.61
C PHE A 69 12.55 9.61 15.60
N PHE A 70 11.47 9.09 16.20
CA PHE A 70 10.51 9.91 16.92
C PHE A 70 10.68 9.91 18.43
N VAL A 71 11.54 9.08 18.99
CA VAL A 71 11.84 9.08 20.45
C VAL A 71 12.33 10.45 20.88
N THR A 72 13.18 11.10 20.08
CA THR A 72 13.73 12.44 20.35
C THR A 72 12.66 13.54 20.35
N LEU A 73 11.58 13.37 19.59
CA LEU A 73 10.45 14.30 19.54
C LEU A 73 9.46 14.13 20.72
N GLY A 74 9.69 13.16 21.60
CA GLY A 74 8.90 12.93 22.79
C GLY A 74 7.41 12.74 22.50
N ARG A 75 6.54 13.58 23.11
CA ARG A 75 5.07 13.47 22.99
C ARG A 75 4.57 13.70 21.56
N PHE A 76 5.23 14.56 20.78
CA PHE A 76 4.85 14.80 19.37
C PHE A 76 5.12 13.59 18.50
N GLY A 77 6.26 12.91 18.69
CA GLY A 77 6.57 11.68 17.96
C GLY A 77 5.53 10.59 18.23
N TRP A 78 5.10 10.44 19.48
CA TRP A 78 4.05 9.50 19.84
C TRP A 78 2.72 9.85 19.19
N LEU A 79 2.34 11.14 19.16
CA LEU A 79 1.12 11.61 18.51
C LEU A 79 1.11 11.28 17.01
N LEU A 80 2.23 11.46 16.31
CA LEU A 80 2.36 11.09 14.91
C LEU A 80 2.08 9.60 14.69
N CYS A 81 2.67 8.75 15.51
CA CYS A 81 2.45 7.30 15.45
C CYS A 81 0.97 6.94 15.67
N LEU A 82 0.31 7.56 16.66
CA LEU A 82 -1.12 7.35 16.91
C LEU A 82 -1.98 7.76 15.71
N ILE A 83 -1.71 8.92 15.11
CA ILE A 83 -2.42 9.39 13.91
C ILE A 83 -2.29 8.36 12.78
N TYR A 84 -1.09 7.88 12.51
CA TYR A 84 -0.87 6.87 11.46
C TYR A 84 -1.66 5.58 11.72
N VAL A 85 -1.59 5.05 12.94
CA VAL A 85 -2.30 3.82 13.33
C VAL A 85 -3.81 3.99 13.18
N ILE A 86 -4.36 5.14 13.59
CA ILE A 86 -5.78 5.48 13.40
C ILE A 86 -6.12 5.55 11.91
N CYS A 87 -5.26 6.15 11.09
CA CYS A 87 -5.45 6.24 9.64
C CYS A 87 -5.53 4.85 8.98
N VAL A 88 -4.66 3.92 9.39
CA VAL A 88 -4.68 2.53 8.92
C VAL A 88 -5.97 1.83 9.36
N ALA A 89 -6.38 1.98 10.63
CA ALA A 89 -7.62 1.40 11.15
C ALA A 89 -8.85 1.88 10.38
N LEU A 90 -8.98 3.20 10.17
CA LEU A 90 -10.08 3.79 9.41
C LEU A 90 -10.11 3.30 7.96
N ARG A 91 -8.94 3.14 7.36
CA ARG A 91 -8.82 2.59 6.01
C ARG A 91 -9.31 1.15 5.93
N LEU A 92 -8.87 0.27 6.84
CA LEU A 92 -9.29 -1.13 6.90
C LEU A 92 -10.80 -1.25 7.15
N ALA A 93 -11.34 -0.45 8.08
CA ALA A 93 -12.78 -0.39 8.33
C ALA A 93 -13.57 0.01 7.06
N ARG A 94 -13.12 1.05 6.34
CA ARG A 94 -13.73 1.47 5.08
C ARG A 94 -13.69 0.36 4.03
N PHE A 95 -12.55 -0.31 3.87
CA PHE A 95 -12.40 -1.42 2.93
C PHE A 95 -13.37 -2.56 3.24
N ASN A 96 -13.56 -2.92 4.50
CA ASN A 96 -14.49 -3.96 4.91
C ASN A 96 -15.95 -3.63 4.58
N ILE A 97 -16.36 -2.37 4.73
CA ILE A 97 -17.70 -1.91 4.36
C ILE A 97 -17.91 -2.01 2.85
N HIS A 98 -16.97 -1.52 2.03
CA HIS A 98 -17.10 -1.49 0.58
C HIS A 98 -16.99 -2.87 -0.09
N SER A 99 -16.27 -3.82 0.52
CA SER A 99 -16.10 -5.16 -0.03
C SER A 99 -17.38 -5.99 -0.10
N ASN A 100 -18.47 -5.52 0.52
CA ASN A 100 -19.79 -6.17 0.51
C ASN A 100 -20.74 -5.55 -0.54
N GLN A 101 -20.31 -4.59 -1.34
CA GLN A 101 -21.11 -3.94 -2.39
C GLN A 101 -21.00 -4.69 -3.72
N GLU A 102 -21.98 -4.47 -4.61
CA GLU A 102 -21.98 -5.07 -5.95
C GLU A 102 -20.80 -4.58 -6.80
N PRO A 103 -20.26 -5.43 -7.70
CA PRO A 103 -19.15 -5.07 -8.58
C PRO A 103 -19.47 -3.84 -9.44
N SER A 104 -18.59 -2.84 -9.41
CA SER A 104 -18.70 -1.61 -10.19
C SER A 104 -17.45 -1.42 -11.06
N TRP A 105 -17.55 -0.53 -12.08
CA TRP A 105 -16.39 -0.12 -12.88
C TRP A 105 -15.28 0.52 -12.00
N LYS A 106 -15.66 1.06 -10.83
CA LYS A 106 -14.74 1.62 -9.83
C LYS A 106 -13.80 0.59 -9.21
N ASP A 107 -14.13 -0.71 -9.28
CA ASP A 107 -13.33 -1.80 -8.69
C ASP A 107 -11.96 -2.00 -9.36
N ASN A 108 -11.72 -1.35 -10.51
CA ASN A 108 -10.42 -1.30 -11.15
C ASN A 108 -9.42 -0.38 -10.42
N PHE A 109 -9.91 0.41 -9.47
CA PHE A 109 -9.12 1.32 -8.65
C PHE A 109 -9.39 1.05 -7.17
N PHE A 110 -8.33 1.15 -6.36
CA PHE A 110 -8.47 1.19 -4.91
C PHE A 110 -8.79 2.62 -4.48
N GLU A 111 -9.61 2.79 -3.47
CA GLU A 111 -9.76 4.07 -2.77
C GLU A 111 -8.63 4.24 -1.76
N GLY A 112 -7.72 5.17 -2.00
CA GLY A 112 -6.52 5.41 -1.18
C GLY A 112 -5.39 4.40 -1.43
N VAL A 113 -4.32 4.53 -0.63
CA VAL A 113 -3.16 3.64 -0.68
C VAL A 113 -3.46 2.34 0.07
N PRO A 114 -3.16 1.14 -0.46
CA PRO A 114 -3.29 -0.13 0.26
C PRO A 114 -2.47 -0.17 1.56
N SER A 115 -2.95 -0.85 2.64
CA SER A 115 -2.24 -0.91 3.93
C SER A 115 -0.81 -1.40 3.82
N PRO A 116 -0.50 -2.48 3.07
CA PRO A 116 0.88 -2.91 2.89
C PRO A 116 1.75 -1.85 2.20
N ALA A 117 1.21 -1.17 1.17
CA ALA A 117 1.94 -0.10 0.50
C ALA A 117 2.14 1.12 1.42
N GLY A 118 1.14 1.45 2.25
CA GLY A 118 1.26 2.50 3.27
C GLY A 118 2.36 2.21 4.29
N ALA A 119 2.48 0.96 4.73
CA ALA A 119 3.55 0.52 5.62
C ALA A 119 4.95 0.71 4.99
N ILE A 120 5.10 0.32 3.72
CA ILE A 120 6.36 0.48 2.99
C ILE A 120 6.65 1.96 2.75
N LEU A 121 5.64 2.77 2.41
CA LEU A 121 5.80 4.22 2.25
C LEU A 121 6.27 4.89 3.54
N VAL A 122 5.66 4.59 4.67
CA VAL A 122 6.05 5.18 5.96
C VAL A 122 7.49 4.80 6.33
N LEU A 123 7.95 3.60 5.96
CA LEU A 123 9.32 3.14 6.18
C LEU A 123 10.31 3.65 5.12
N THR A 124 9.86 4.39 4.09
CA THR A 124 10.72 4.87 3.00
C THR A 124 11.97 5.62 3.47
N PRO A 125 11.92 6.58 4.42
CA PRO A 125 13.11 7.28 4.88
C PRO A 125 14.17 6.32 5.46
N LEU A 126 13.74 5.31 6.20
CA LEU A 126 14.61 4.26 6.74
C LEU A 126 15.18 3.37 5.63
N ILE A 127 14.35 2.96 4.67
CA ILE A 127 14.78 2.14 3.54
C ILE A 127 15.82 2.87 2.68
N LEU A 128 15.62 4.17 2.45
CA LEU A 128 16.58 5.02 1.73
C LEU A 128 17.90 5.14 2.47
N SER A 129 17.90 5.30 3.79
CA SER A 129 19.14 5.37 4.58
C SER A 129 19.95 4.06 4.53
N LEU A 130 19.26 2.91 4.43
CA LEU A 130 19.89 1.59 4.30
C LEU A 130 20.34 1.25 2.87
N SER A 131 19.78 1.92 1.87
CA SER A 131 20.14 1.68 0.45
C SER A 131 21.45 2.35 0.03
N GLY A 132 22.02 3.23 0.87
CA GLY A 132 23.25 3.97 0.54
C GLY A 132 23.08 5.02 -0.56
N PHE A 133 21.87 5.42 -0.87
CA PHE A 133 21.60 6.54 -1.77
C PHE A 133 21.82 7.88 -1.05
N ASP A 134 23.09 8.23 -0.77
CA ASP A 134 23.50 9.49 -0.15
C ASP A 134 23.39 10.71 -1.10
N LEU A 135 22.49 10.63 -2.09
CA LEU A 135 22.37 11.62 -3.17
C LEU A 135 21.86 12.99 -2.73
N ILE A 136 21.28 13.12 -1.53
CA ILE A 136 20.73 14.40 -1.04
C ILE A 136 21.08 14.52 0.45
N PRO A 137 21.60 15.66 0.93
CA PRO A 137 21.71 15.94 2.35
C PRO A 137 20.30 16.09 2.94
N ILE A 138 19.73 14.93 3.33
CA ILE A 138 18.38 14.85 3.84
C ILE A 138 18.40 15.30 5.30
N ASN A 139 17.71 16.38 5.60
CA ASN A 139 17.44 16.77 6.99
C ASN A 139 16.35 15.83 7.53
N PHE A 140 16.75 14.70 8.12
CA PHE A 140 15.86 13.64 8.58
C PHE A 140 14.83 14.15 9.60
N ASP A 141 15.20 15.16 10.42
CA ASP A 141 14.34 15.70 11.48
C ASP A 141 13.06 16.36 10.94
N ILE A 142 13.10 16.89 9.72
CA ILE A 142 11.93 17.54 9.09
C ILE A 142 11.26 16.61 8.07
N ILE A 143 12.07 15.92 7.27
CA ILE A 143 11.55 15.12 6.15
C ILE A 143 10.81 13.90 6.65
N VAL A 144 11.31 13.22 7.69
CA VAL A 144 10.68 12.00 8.21
C VAL A 144 9.29 12.28 8.79
N PRO A 145 9.07 13.25 9.69
CA PRO A 145 7.74 13.55 10.19
C PRO A 145 6.78 14.02 9.09
N THR A 146 7.28 14.85 8.15
CA THR A 146 6.47 15.35 7.02
C THR A 146 6.01 14.21 6.13
N PHE A 147 6.92 13.31 5.76
CA PHE A 147 6.61 12.14 4.94
C PHE A 147 5.63 11.19 5.65
N PHE A 148 5.78 11.04 6.96
CA PHE A 148 4.91 10.25 7.80
C PHE A 148 3.47 10.79 7.81
N ILE A 149 3.30 12.11 7.94
CA ILE A 149 2.00 12.80 7.88
C ILE A 149 1.38 12.66 6.49
N ILE A 150 2.15 12.90 5.42
CA ILE A 150 1.67 12.77 4.03
C ILE A 150 1.17 11.36 3.77
N THR A 151 1.92 10.34 4.17
CA THR A 151 1.53 8.93 4.01
C THR A 151 0.25 8.61 4.81
N SER A 152 0.13 9.11 6.04
CA SER A 152 -1.08 8.96 6.86
C SER A 152 -2.31 9.57 6.17
N PHE A 153 -2.14 10.72 5.55
CA PHE A 153 -3.20 11.39 4.80
C PHE A 153 -3.58 10.62 3.52
N LEU A 154 -2.59 10.09 2.80
CA LEU A 154 -2.81 9.28 1.60
C LEU A 154 -3.59 7.99 1.89
N LEU A 155 -3.41 7.38 3.05
CA LEU A 155 -4.15 6.19 3.49
C LEU A 155 -5.66 6.45 3.62
N ILE A 156 -6.06 7.62 4.17
CA ILE A 156 -7.48 7.98 4.34
C ILE A 156 -8.05 8.60 3.08
N SER A 157 -7.22 9.19 2.22
CA SER A 157 -7.67 9.88 1.02
C SER A 157 -8.47 8.96 0.09
N LYS A 158 -9.33 9.55 -0.72
CA LYS A 158 -10.07 8.86 -1.78
C LYS A 158 -9.32 8.89 -3.13
N PHE A 159 -7.99 9.09 -3.09
CA PHE A 159 -7.20 9.06 -4.32
C PHE A 159 -7.26 7.68 -4.95
N PRO A 160 -7.69 7.56 -6.22
CA PRO A 160 -7.73 6.27 -6.89
C PRO A 160 -6.31 5.79 -7.17
N THR A 161 -5.96 4.64 -6.63
CA THR A 161 -4.71 3.93 -6.94
C THR A 161 -5.01 2.70 -7.77
N TYR A 162 -4.08 2.32 -8.69
CA TYR A 162 -4.31 1.18 -9.56
C TYR A 162 -4.52 -0.11 -8.78
N SER A 163 -5.62 -0.80 -9.14
CA SER A 163 -5.89 -2.17 -8.69
C SER A 163 -5.53 -3.14 -9.83
N PHE A 164 -4.48 -3.93 -9.65
CA PHE A 164 -4.04 -4.93 -10.64
C PHE A 164 -4.95 -6.17 -10.73
N LYS A 165 -6.22 -6.06 -10.27
CA LYS A 165 -7.14 -7.20 -10.17
C LYS A 165 -7.61 -7.78 -11.51
N LYS A 166 -7.69 -6.95 -12.57
CA LYS A 166 -8.30 -7.32 -13.87
C LYS A 166 -7.35 -7.23 -15.06
N ILE A 167 -6.05 -7.42 -14.86
CA ILE A 167 -5.09 -7.42 -15.98
C ILE A 167 -5.23 -8.74 -16.74
N VAL A 168 -5.78 -8.68 -17.94
CA VAL A 168 -5.80 -9.83 -18.86
C VAL A 168 -4.47 -9.83 -19.62
N ILE A 169 -3.61 -10.79 -19.29
CA ILE A 169 -2.29 -10.92 -19.91
C ILE A 169 -2.40 -11.89 -21.10
N PRO A 170 -2.05 -11.48 -22.33
CA PRO A 170 -2.03 -12.36 -23.48
C PRO A 170 -0.96 -13.46 -23.29
N ARG A 171 -1.26 -14.68 -23.73
CA ARG A 171 -0.39 -15.86 -23.53
C ARG A 171 1.06 -15.65 -23.99
N ARG A 172 1.29 -14.87 -25.03
CA ARG A 172 2.64 -14.56 -25.53
C ARG A 172 3.46 -13.72 -24.53
N THR A 173 2.82 -12.83 -23.79
CA THR A 173 3.48 -11.94 -22.82
C THR A 173 3.70 -12.63 -21.47
N THR A 174 3.02 -13.76 -21.20
CA THR A 174 3.11 -14.47 -19.92
C THR A 174 4.54 -14.97 -19.64
N ILE A 175 5.28 -15.42 -20.66
CA ILE A 175 6.65 -15.91 -20.51
C ILE A 175 7.60 -14.77 -20.10
N PHE A 176 7.48 -13.60 -20.74
CA PHE A 176 8.29 -12.43 -20.42
C PHE A 176 7.96 -11.90 -19.02
N LEU A 177 6.68 -11.94 -18.63
CA LEU A 177 6.24 -11.54 -17.30
C LEU A 177 6.80 -12.49 -16.24
N LEU A 178 6.78 -13.80 -16.48
CA LEU A 178 7.33 -14.79 -15.56
C LEU A 178 8.84 -14.61 -15.39
N PHE A 179 9.56 -14.38 -16.49
CA PHE A 179 10.99 -14.06 -16.46
C PHE A 179 11.26 -12.77 -15.67
N GLY A 180 10.45 -11.72 -15.91
CA GLY A 180 10.55 -10.46 -15.17
C GLY A 180 10.32 -10.62 -13.66
N ILE A 181 9.36 -11.46 -13.26
CA ILE A 181 9.10 -11.77 -11.84
C ILE A 181 10.31 -12.49 -11.23
N VAL A 182 10.85 -13.52 -11.89
CA VAL A 182 12.03 -14.25 -11.40
C VAL A 182 13.23 -13.33 -11.28
N LEU A 183 13.47 -12.48 -12.29
CA LEU A 183 14.53 -11.47 -12.27
C LEU A 183 14.35 -10.48 -11.11
N PHE A 184 13.13 -9.97 -10.91
CA PHE A 184 12.80 -9.05 -9.82
C PHE A 184 13.09 -9.65 -8.45
N PHE A 185 12.64 -10.89 -8.21
CA PHE A 185 12.93 -11.58 -6.95
C PHE A 185 14.43 -11.90 -6.79
N GLY A 186 15.12 -12.28 -7.87
CA GLY A 186 16.57 -12.49 -7.85
C GLY A 186 17.33 -11.22 -7.47
N LEU A 187 16.99 -10.09 -8.09
CA LEU A 187 17.57 -8.80 -7.76
C LEU A 187 17.21 -8.33 -6.34
N LEU A 188 15.99 -8.61 -5.89
CA LEU A 188 15.54 -8.29 -4.52
C LEU A 188 16.36 -9.05 -3.48
N LEU A 189 16.78 -10.28 -3.73
CA LEU A 189 17.64 -11.04 -2.81
C LEU A 189 19.07 -10.49 -2.74
N ILE A 190 19.60 -9.95 -3.85
CA ILE A 190 20.99 -9.44 -3.92
C ILE A 190 21.05 -7.98 -3.48
N TYR A 191 20.12 -7.15 -3.94
CA TYR A 191 20.08 -5.69 -3.74
C TYR A 191 18.78 -5.27 -3.03
N THR A 192 18.46 -5.88 -1.89
CA THR A 192 17.18 -5.75 -1.20
C THR A 192 16.70 -4.31 -1.07
N PHE A 193 17.46 -3.45 -0.39
CA PHE A 193 17.04 -2.07 -0.09
C PHE A 193 17.00 -1.18 -1.33
N ASN A 194 17.93 -1.37 -2.27
CA ASN A 194 17.97 -0.60 -3.52
C ASN A 194 16.75 -0.90 -4.41
N ILE A 195 16.40 -2.18 -4.57
CA ILE A 195 15.25 -2.58 -5.39
C ILE A 195 13.93 -2.11 -4.75
N ILE A 196 13.83 -2.18 -3.42
CA ILE A 196 12.67 -1.67 -2.70
C ILE A 196 12.57 -0.15 -2.87
N SER A 197 13.67 0.60 -2.73
CA SER A 197 13.71 2.06 -2.93
C SER A 197 13.25 2.45 -4.34
N ILE A 198 13.74 1.75 -5.36
CA ILE A 198 13.30 1.97 -6.76
C ILE A 198 11.81 1.65 -6.91
N SER A 199 11.34 0.54 -6.33
CA SER A 199 9.92 0.15 -6.39
C SER A 199 9.02 1.19 -5.72
N ILE A 200 9.44 1.77 -4.60
CA ILE A 200 8.73 2.86 -3.91
C ILE A 200 8.68 4.10 -4.80
N ALA A 201 9.80 4.49 -5.42
CA ALA A 201 9.85 5.64 -6.32
C ALA A 201 8.89 5.47 -7.50
N VAL A 202 8.88 4.28 -8.13
CA VAL A 202 7.93 3.94 -9.20
C VAL A 202 6.50 4.01 -8.70
N TYR A 203 6.21 3.46 -7.50
CA TYR A 203 4.88 3.50 -6.92
C TYR A 203 4.38 4.92 -6.67
N ILE A 204 5.22 5.80 -6.10
CA ILE A 204 4.89 7.22 -5.88
C ILE A 204 4.58 7.92 -7.20
N LEU A 205 5.35 7.66 -8.27
CA LEU A 205 5.11 8.22 -9.61
C LEU A 205 3.81 7.69 -10.24
N LEU A 206 3.38 6.47 -9.91
CA LEU A 206 2.14 5.90 -10.42
C LEU A 206 0.88 6.49 -9.76
N ILE A 207 0.97 7.06 -8.56
CA ILE A 207 -0.20 7.67 -7.87
C ILE A 207 -0.82 8.79 -8.72
N PRO A 208 -0.10 9.84 -9.15
CA PRO A 208 -0.69 10.90 -9.98
C PRO A 208 -1.15 10.39 -11.35
N VAL A 209 -0.46 9.43 -11.95
CA VAL A 209 -0.88 8.82 -13.24
C VAL A 209 -2.22 8.09 -13.07
N SER A 210 -2.39 7.34 -11.99
CA SER A 210 -3.65 6.66 -11.66
C SER A 210 -4.80 7.66 -11.49
N PHE A 211 -4.55 8.78 -10.85
CA PHE A 211 -5.55 9.84 -10.66
C PHE A 211 -6.01 10.44 -11.99
N LEU A 212 -5.09 10.79 -12.89
CA LEU A 212 -5.40 11.33 -14.21
C LEU A 212 -6.20 10.31 -15.05
N HIS A 213 -5.82 9.04 -15.02
CA HIS A 213 -6.51 7.98 -15.74
C HIS A 213 -7.94 7.76 -15.20
N PHE A 214 -8.11 7.75 -13.88
CA PHE A 214 -9.42 7.66 -13.25
C PHE A 214 -10.35 8.81 -13.66
N GLN A 215 -9.86 10.05 -13.69
CA GLN A 215 -10.64 11.20 -14.14
C GLN A 215 -11.10 11.05 -15.58
N LYS A 216 -10.23 10.52 -16.47
CA LYS A 216 -10.56 10.29 -17.88
C LYS A 216 -11.70 9.26 -18.03
N ILE A 217 -11.59 8.12 -17.34
CA ILE A 217 -12.62 7.07 -17.36
C ILE A 217 -13.94 7.57 -16.78
N LYS A 218 -13.90 8.32 -15.67
CA LYS A 218 -15.09 8.90 -15.06
C LYS A 218 -15.84 9.82 -16.03
N LYS A 219 -15.12 10.68 -16.78
CA LYS A 219 -15.73 11.56 -17.81
C LYS A 219 -16.34 10.77 -18.94
N GLN A 220 -15.71 9.70 -19.41
CA GLN A 220 -16.27 8.83 -20.47
C GLN A 220 -17.59 8.21 -20.02
N HIS A 221 -17.63 7.57 -18.85
CA HIS A 221 -18.86 6.96 -18.32
C HIS A 221 -19.98 7.96 -18.05
N GLN A 222 -19.65 9.21 -17.78
CA GLN A 222 -20.66 10.26 -17.57
C GLN A 222 -21.25 10.71 -18.90
N ASN A 223 -20.43 10.81 -19.96
CA ASN A 223 -20.90 11.13 -21.31
C ASN A 223 -21.75 9.99 -21.91
N ASP A 224 -21.33 8.73 -21.70
CA ASP A 224 -22.09 7.55 -22.18
C ASP A 224 -23.50 7.53 -21.55
N LYS A 225 -23.61 7.82 -20.25
CA LYS A 225 -24.93 7.88 -19.58
C LYS A 225 -25.83 9.02 -20.10
N ILE A 226 -25.25 10.17 -20.41
CA ILE A 226 -26.02 11.30 -20.96
C ILE A 226 -26.53 10.92 -22.35
N GLN A 227 -25.72 10.29 -23.20
CA GLN A 227 -26.14 9.80 -24.50
C GLN A 227 -27.26 8.76 -24.41
N ASP A 228 -27.15 7.80 -23.47
CA ASP A 228 -28.19 6.78 -23.25
C ASP A 228 -29.50 7.40 -22.76
N GLU A 229 -29.46 8.51 -21.97
CA GLU A 229 -30.65 9.24 -21.52
C GLU A 229 -31.29 10.06 -22.68
N ASP A 230 -30.47 10.73 -23.49
CA ASP A 230 -30.93 11.50 -24.68
C ASP A 230 -31.53 10.55 -25.72
N ASP A 231 -30.92 9.39 -25.99
CA ASP A 231 -31.46 8.39 -26.93
C ASP A 231 -32.80 7.76 -26.45
N LEU A 232 -33.04 7.70 -25.13
CA LEU A 232 -34.31 7.23 -24.56
C LEU A 232 -35.41 8.29 -24.63
N GLU A 233 -35.09 9.59 -24.55
CA GLU A 233 -36.04 10.69 -24.72
C GLU A 233 -36.47 10.85 -26.18
N ASP A 234 -35.57 10.56 -27.14
CA ASP A 234 -35.90 10.63 -28.57
C ASP A 234 -36.80 9.48 -29.08
N VAL A 235 -36.98 8.42 -28.28
CA VAL A 235 -37.80 7.21 -28.61
C VAL A 235 -39.22 7.28 -28.00
N LEU A 236 -39.48 8.22 -27.11
CA LEU A 236 -40.80 8.47 -26.46
C LEU A 236 -41.56 9.59 -27.13
#